data_2bb2b8a5b46502a4ba291957c8591351
#
_entry.id   2bb2b8a5b46502a4ba291957c8591351
#
_cell.length_a   1.000
_cell.length_b   1.000
_cell.length_c   1.000
_cell.angle_alpha   90.00
_cell.angle_beta   90.00
_cell.angle_gamma   90.00
#
_symmetry.space_group_name_H-M   'P 1'
#
loop_
_entity.id
_entity.type
_entity.pdbx_description
1 polymer ?
#
loop_
_entity_poly.entity_id
_entity_poly.type
_entity_poly.pdbx_seq_one_letter_code
_entity_poly.pdbx_strand_id
1 'polypeptide(L)'
;SPCAVGGVLHEGNIPKLKFKMVMGPANNVLRASSQEEEYRLARMIADRGILYQVEWYHNIAGVMAGYEEYINQENASMERLMEKVGKLCTEKTWENLHEAVKEGVTPTERAYLSVEREVYGE
;
A
#
# COMPACT_ATOMS: atom_id res chain seq x y z
N SER A 1 -2.88 4.82 12.23
CA SER A 1 -3.08 4.98 10.78
C SER A 1 -2.44 6.28 10.31
N PRO A 2 -1.33 6.24 9.54
CA PRO A 2 -0.77 7.44 8.93
C PRO A 2 -1.70 7.96 7.83
N CYS A 3 -2.11 9.24 7.93
CA CYS A 3 -3.14 9.79 7.05
C CYS A 3 -2.74 11.08 6.33
N ALA A 4 -1.57 11.67 6.61
CA ALA A 4 -1.24 13.00 6.09
C ALA A 4 0.20 13.14 5.59
N VAL A 5 1.19 12.81 6.38
CA VAL A 5 2.60 13.11 6.11
C VAL A 5 3.39 11.83 5.81
N GLY A 6 4.15 11.84 4.72
CA GLY A 6 5.09 10.77 4.38
C GLY A 6 6.33 10.77 5.32
N GLY A 7 7.09 9.67 5.27
CA GLY A 7 8.34 9.51 6.02
C GLY A 7 8.17 9.44 7.53
N VAL A 8 6.99 9.07 8.02
CA VAL A 8 6.72 8.99 9.46
C VAL A 8 7.37 7.78 10.13
N LEU A 9 7.58 6.69 9.38
CA LEU A 9 8.28 5.51 9.86
C LEU A 9 9.71 5.50 9.34
N HIS A 10 10.64 5.39 10.26
CA HIS A 10 12.06 5.39 9.97
C HIS A 10 12.84 4.55 10.99
N GLU A 11 14.08 4.28 10.71
CA GLU A 11 14.97 3.44 11.50
C GLU A 11 15.00 3.81 13.01
N GLY A 12 14.93 5.12 13.33
CA GLY A 12 14.98 5.61 14.71
C GLY A 12 13.70 5.40 15.52
N ASN A 13 12.53 5.19 14.88
CA ASN A 13 11.27 5.01 15.58
C ASN A 13 10.63 3.62 15.38
N ILE A 14 10.91 2.91 14.30
CA ILE A 14 10.42 1.54 14.09
C ILE A 14 10.69 0.64 15.32
N PRO A 15 11.88 0.66 15.95
CA PRO A 15 12.13 -0.15 17.14
C PRO A 15 11.23 0.16 18.36
N LYS A 16 10.60 1.33 18.37
CA LYS A 16 9.75 1.80 19.50
C LYS A 16 8.26 1.60 19.26
N LEU A 17 7.86 1.10 18.09
CA LEU A 17 6.44 0.87 17.76
C LEU A 17 5.82 -0.17 18.70
N LYS A 18 4.58 0.07 19.13
CA LYS A 18 3.84 -0.80 20.08
C LYS A 18 2.54 -1.36 19.49
N PHE A 19 2.28 -1.15 18.21
CA PHE A 19 1.08 -1.67 17.55
C PHE A 19 1.37 -3.00 16.85
N LYS A 20 0.30 -3.68 16.45
CA LYS A 20 0.37 -4.95 15.71
C LYS A 20 0.23 -4.73 14.19
N MET A 21 -0.26 -3.57 13.79
CA MET A 21 -0.57 -3.28 12.40
C MET A 21 -0.38 -1.81 12.07
N VAL A 22 0.13 -1.53 10.88
CA VAL A 22 0.20 -0.19 10.28
C VAL A 22 -0.40 -0.26 8.89
N MET A 23 -1.47 0.47 8.68
CA MET A 23 -2.16 0.63 7.40
C MET A 23 -2.70 2.07 7.34
N GLY A 24 -2.74 2.67 6.17
CA GLY A 24 -3.31 4.01 6.04
C GLY A 24 -3.09 4.62 4.65
N PRO A 25 -3.79 5.72 4.33
CA PRO A 25 -3.77 6.31 3.00
C PRO A 25 -2.64 7.34 2.77
N ALA A 26 -1.75 7.58 3.74
CA ALA A 26 -0.64 8.49 3.54
C ALA A 26 0.38 7.93 2.55
N ASN A 27 0.82 8.74 1.60
CA ASN A 27 1.87 8.36 0.66
C ASN A 27 3.24 8.28 1.34
N ASN A 28 4.06 7.34 0.88
CA ASN A 28 5.46 7.21 1.28
C ASN A 28 5.63 7.17 2.81
N VAL A 29 4.91 6.29 3.47
CA VAL A 29 4.90 6.16 4.95
C VAL A 29 6.28 5.83 5.48
N LEU A 30 7.04 4.99 4.77
CA LEU A 30 8.43 4.68 5.08
C LEU A 30 9.34 5.83 4.60
N ARG A 31 10.26 6.28 5.46
CA ARG A 31 11.27 7.28 5.08
C ARG A 31 12.41 6.59 4.36
N ALA A 32 12.24 6.35 3.10
CA ALA A 32 13.21 5.70 2.23
C ALA A 32 13.58 6.60 1.04
N SER A 33 14.83 6.56 0.61
CA SER A 33 15.36 7.27 -0.56
C SER A 33 15.56 6.33 -1.76
N SER A 34 15.42 5.02 -1.55
CA SER A 34 15.51 3.99 -2.58
C SER A 34 14.58 2.82 -2.26
N GLN A 35 14.32 1.99 -3.25
CA GLN A 35 13.52 0.77 -3.10
C GLN A 35 14.17 -0.20 -2.10
N GLU A 36 15.49 -0.35 -2.14
CA GLU A 36 16.20 -1.22 -1.20
C GLU A 36 16.05 -0.74 0.25
N GLU A 37 16.09 0.57 0.47
CA GLU A 37 15.89 1.14 1.79
C GLU A 37 14.44 0.93 2.27
N GLU A 38 13.47 1.05 1.38
CA GLU A 38 12.07 0.76 1.68
C GLU A 38 11.87 -0.70 2.07
N TYR A 39 12.46 -1.64 1.33
CA TYR A 39 12.46 -3.05 1.67
C TYR A 39 13.08 -3.32 3.04
N ARG A 40 14.22 -2.69 3.32
CA ARG A 40 14.91 -2.81 4.61
C ARG A 40 14.02 -2.34 5.76
N LEU A 41 13.38 -1.19 5.63
CA LEU A 41 12.49 -0.66 6.66
C LEU A 41 11.23 -1.52 6.82
N ALA A 42 10.64 -2.00 5.74
CA ALA A 42 9.51 -2.93 5.77
C ALA A 42 9.90 -4.24 6.50
N ARG A 43 11.09 -4.77 6.24
CA ARG A 43 11.62 -5.95 6.91
C ARG A 43 11.82 -5.70 8.41
N MET A 44 12.37 -4.54 8.79
CA MET A 44 12.51 -4.17 10.21
C MET A 44 11.17 -4.14 10.95
N ILE A 45 10.09 -3.73 10.29
CA ILE A 45 8.73 -3.74 10.85
C ILE A 45 8.23 -5.18 10.99
N ALA A 46 8.40 -6.00 9.95
CA ALA A 46 8.00 -7.40 9.92
C ALA A 46 8.71 -8.24 10.99
N ASP A 47 10.01 -8.04 11.19
CA ASP A 47 10.83 -8.72 12.21
C ASP A 47 10.35 -8.44 13.65
N ARG A 48 9.61 -7.35 13.84
CA ARG A 48 8.95 -7.03 15.11
C ARG A 48 7.56 -7.68 15.26
N GLY A 49 7.13 -8.48 14.30
CA GLY A 49 5.79 -9.06 14.26
C GLY A 49 4.69 -8.04 14.00
N ILE A 50 5.02 -6.92 13.34
CA ILE A 50 4.07 -5.87 12.98
C ILE A 50 3.70 -6.04 11.52
N LEU A 51 2.42 -6.14 11.21
CA LEU A 51 1.92 -6.12 9.85
C LEU A 51 1.98 -4.68 9.31
N TYR A 52 2.75 -4.47 8.27
CA TYR A 52 2.74 -3.24 7.48
C TYR A 52 2.24 -3.54 6.08
N GLN A 53 1.17 -2.89 5.67
CA GLN A 53 0.66 -2.94 4.30
C GLN A 53 0.98 -1.63 3.61
N VAL A 54 1.56 -1.74 2.42
CA VAL A 54 1.91 -0.60 1.59
C VAL A 54 0.65 0.19 1.23
N GLU A 55 0.74 1.50 1.26
CA GLU A 55 -0.38 2.42 1.12
C GLU A 55 -1.04 2.43 -0.25
N TRP A 56 -0.35 1.95 -1.30
CA TRP A 56 -0.86 1.95 -2.68
C TRP A 56 -2.23 1.30 -2.82
N TYR A 57 -2.53 0.31 -1.98
CA TYR A 57 -3.83 -0.38 -1.97
C TYR A 57 -4.90 0.36 -1.17
N HIS A 58 -4.53 1.44 -0.45
CA HIS A 58 -5.45 2.16 0.44
C HIS A 58 -5.69 3.62 0.02
N ASN A 59 -4.91 4.16 -0.93
CA ASN A 59 -4.98 5.56 -1.33
C ASN A 59 -5.38 5.79 -2.78
N ILE A 60 -5.91 4.78 -3.44
CA ILE A 60 -6.29 4.82 -4.87
C ILE A 60 -7.53 5.65 -5.15
N ALA A 61 -8.32 6.03 -4.14
CA ALA A 61 -9.63 6.67 -4.32
C ALA A 61 -9.53 7.97 -5.13
N GLY A 62 -8.50 8.79 -4.92
CA GLY A 62 -8.31 10.04 -5.68
C GLY A 62 -8.08 9.80 -7.18
N VAL A 63 -7.23 8.84 -7.51
CA VAL A 63 -6.97 8.48 -8.92
C VAL A 63 -8.22 7.87 -9.57
N MET A 64 -8.93 7.01 -8.84
CA MET A 64 -10.17 6.39 -9.34
C MET A 64 -11.29 7.42 -9.53
N ALA A 65 -11.37 8.46 -8.69
CA ALA A 65 -12.32 9.56 -8.85
C ALA A 65 -12.05 10.34 -10.14
N GLY A 66 -10.80 10.74 -10.37
CA GLY A 66 -10.43 11.42 -11.62
C GLY A 66 -10.70 10.56 -12.86
N TYR A 67 -10.46 9.25 -12.78
CA TYR A 67 -10.79 8.32 -13.87
C TYR A 67 -12.30 8.20 -14.08
N GLU A 68 -13.10 8.09 -13.02
CA GLU A 68 -14.57 8.04 -13.10
C GLU A 68 -15.14 9.30 -13.77
N GLU A 69 -14.65 10.47 -13.39
CA GLU A 69 -15.06 11.76 -13.99
C GLU A 69 -14.63 11.86 -15.45
N TYR A 70 -13.40 11.45 -15.77
CA TYR A 70 -12.89 11.51 -17.15
C TYR A 70 -13.68 10.62 -18.11
N ILE A 71 -14.02 9.39 -17.70
CA ILE A 71 -14.71 8.42 -18.56
C ILE A 71 -16.20 8.69 -18.63
N ASN A 72 -16.84 9.01 -17.51
CA ASN A 72 -18.31 9.10 -17.43
C ASN A 72 -18.84 10.55 -17.47
N GLN A 73 -17.98 11.55 -17.32
CA GLN A 73 -18.31 12.97 -17.39
C GLN A 73 -19.57 13.31 -16.57
N GLU A 74 -20.63 13.80 -17.22
CA GLU A 74 -21.91 14.16 -16.54
C GLU A 74 -22.61 12.97 -15.90
N ASN A 75 -22.26 11.74 -16.26
CA ASN A 75 -22.78 10.49 -15.70
C ASN A 75 -21.87 9.90 -14.62
N ALA A 76 -20.86 10.63 -14.17
CA ALA A 76 -20.00 10.18 -13.07
C ALA A 76 -20.83 9.91 -11.79
N SER A 77 -20.55 8.82 -11.10
CA SER A 77 -21.32 8.36 -9.93
C SER A 77 -20.42 8.08 -8.75
N MET A 78 -20.67 8.78 -7.66
CA MET A 78 -19.98 8.54 -6.39
C MET A 78 -20.26 7.13 -5.86
N GLU A 79 -21.48 6.63 -5.98
CA GLU A 79 -21.85 5.29 -5.54
C GLU A 79 -21.06 4.21 -6.28
N ARG A 80 -21.03 4.28 -7.60
CA ARG A 80 -20.24 3.38 -8.45
C ARG A 80 -18.74 3.46 -8.15
N LEU A 81 -18.22 4.68 -7.92
CA LEU A 81 -16.85 4.89 -7.52
C LEU A 81 -16.53 4.19 -6.19
N MET A 82 -17.35 4.42 -5.18
CA MET A 82 -17.14 3.83 -3.84
C MET A 82 -17.20 2.30 -3.87
N GLU A 83 -18.12 1.73 -4.63
CA GLU A 83 -18.20 0.28 -4.83
C GLU A 83 -16.92 -0.28 -5.46
N LYS A 84 -16.46 0.33 -6.56
CA LYS A 84 -15.23 -0.08 -7.26
C LYS A 84 -13.99 0.04 -6.38
N VAL A 85 -13.83 1.18 -5.69
CA VAL A 85 -12.70 1.42 -4.78
C VAL A 85 -12.70 0.41 -3.64
N GLY A 86 -13.85 0.22 -2.98
CA GLY A 86 -13.98 -0.73 -1.88
C GLY A 86 -13.63 -2.16 -2.29
N LYS A 87 -14.15 -2.61 -3.43
CA LYS A 87 -13.85 -3.93 -3.99
C LYS A 87 -12.37 -4.09 -4.31
N LEU A 88 -11.81 -3.15 -5.08
CA LEU A 88 -10.41 -3.21 -5.54
C LEU A 88 -9.43 -3.18 -4.36
N CYS A 89 -9.64 -2.26 -3.39
CA CYS A 89 -8.78 -2.19 -2.20
C CYS A 89 -8.82 -3.50 -1.41
N THR A 90 -10.00 -4.08 -1.21
CA THR A 90 -10.15 -5.33 -0.47
C THR A 90 -9.47 -6.49 -1.17
N GLU A 91 -9.79 -6.70 -2.45
CA GLU A 91 -9.25 -7.82 -3.23
C GLU A 91 -7.72 -7.74 -3.34
N LYS A 92 -7.18 -6.57 -3.70
CA LYS A 92 -5.73 -6.38 -3.88
C LYS A 92 -4.96 -6.43 -2.56
N THR A 93 -5.54 -5.93 -1.47
CA THR A 93 -4.92 -6.08 -0.15
C THR A 93 -4.82 -7.56 0.26
N TRP A 94 -5.91 -8.32 0.12
CA TRP A 94 -5.91 -9.74 0.43
C TRP A 94 -4.93 -10.53 -0.42
N GLU A 95 -4.95 -10.31 -1.73
CA GLU A 95 -4.04 -10.95 -2.68
C GLU A 95 -2.58 -10.69 -2.27
N ASN A 96 -2.22 -9.41 -2.08
CA ASN A 96 -0.86 -9.03 -1.70
C ASN A 96 -0.40 -9.67 -0.39
N LEU A 97 -1.23 -9.66 0.64
CA LEU A 97 -0.90 -10.25 1.95
C LEU A 97 -0.71 -11.77 1.86
N HIS A 98 -1.60 -12.48 1.14
CA HIS A 98 -1.49 -13.92 0.99
C HIS A 98 -0.26 -14.33 0.18
N GLU A 99 0.00 -13.65 -0.93
CA GLU A 99 1.17 -13.93 -1.75
C GLU A 99 2.47 -13.58 -1.02
N ALA A 100 2.50 -12.48 -0.26
CA ALA A 100 3.67 -12.14 0.56
C ALA A 100 4.01 -13.23 1.58
N VAL A 101 3.01 -13.75 2.27
CA VAL A 101 3.20 -14.87 3.20
C VAL A 101 3.68 -16.14 2.50
N LYS A 102 3.08 -16.47 1.37
CA LYS A 102 3.42 -17.66 0.57
C LYS A 102 4.84 -17.59 0.02
N GLU A 103 5.27 -16.42 -0.43
CA GLU A 103 6.60 -16.18 -1.01
C GLU A 103 7.66 -15.90 0.07
N GLY A 104 7.28 -15.71 1.34
CA GLY A 104 8.20 -15.42 2.44
C GLY A 104 8.84 -14.03 2.37
N VAL A 105 8.14 -13.08 1.76
CA VAL A 105 8.57 -11.68 1.60
C VAL A 105 7.67 -10.73 2.38
N THR A 106 8.04 -9.46 2.50
CA THR A 106 7.16 -8.46 3.10
C THR A 106 6.04 -8.06 2.12
N PRO A 107 4.88 -7.55 2.60
CA PRO A 107 3.85 -7.00 1.73
C PRO A 107 4.35 -5.90 0.80
N THR A 108 5.34 -5.11 1.24
CA THR A 108 5.98 -4.08 0.42
C THR A 108 6.76 -4.68 -0.73
N GLU A 109 7.65 -5.65 -0.48
CA GLU A 109 8.40 -6.36 -1.53
C GLU A 109 7.44 -7.02 -2.53
N ARG A 110 6.40 -7.68 -2.03
CA ARG A 110 5.42 -8.34 -2.90
C ARG A 110 4.65 -7.35 -3.79
N ALA A 111 4.33 -6.17 -3.28
CA ALA A 111 3.66 -5.13 -4.05
C ALA A 111 4.54 -4.64 -5.23
N TYR A 112 5.82 -4.40 -4.98
CA TYR A 112 6.78 -4.06 -6.06
C TYR A 112 6.88 -5.17 -7.10
N LEU A 113 7.03 -6.43 -6.68
CA LEU A 113 7.07 -7.57 -7.59
C LEU A 113 5.80 -7.69 -8.44
N SER A 114 4.62 -7.36 -7.90
CA SER A 114 3.38 -7.34 -8.66
C SER A 114 3.42 -6.31 -9.79
N VAL A 115 3.86 -5.09 -9.47
CA VAL A 115 3.94 -3.99 -10.45
C VAL A 115 4.98 -4.32 -11.53
N GLU A 116 6.14 -4.85 -11.15
CA GLU A 116 7.18 -5.24 -12.10
C GLU A 116 6.68 -6.30 -13.07
N ARG A 117 5.97 -7.33 -12.58
CA ARG A 117 5.35 -8.35 -13.44
C ARG A 117 4.29 -7.78 -14.38
N GLU A 118 3.44 -6.88 -13.92
CA GLU A 118 2.41 -6.25 -14.75
C GLU A 118 3.01 -5.31 -15.82
N VAL A 119 4.05 -4.57 -15.48
CA VAL A 119 4.64 -3.56 -16.38
C VAL A 119 5.65 -4.16 -17.35
N TYR A 120 6.48 -5.09 -16.90
CA TYR A 120 7.58 -5.64 -17.68
C TYR A 120 7.36 -7.08 -18.17
N GLY A 121 6.32 -7.76 -17.69
CA GLY A 121 5.93 -9.09 -18.16
C GLY A 121 6.87 -10.22 -17.71
N GLU A 122 7.59 -10.01 -16.59
CA GLU A 122 8.52 -11.00 -16.02
C GLU A 122 7.87 -11.80 -14.88
#